data_5eae377551f74ca0938e64ac350983bf
#
_entry.id   5eae377551f74ca0938e64ac350983bf
#
_cell.length_a   1.000
_cell.length_b   1.000
_cell.length_c   1.000
_cell.angle_alpha   90.00
_cell.angle_beta   90.00
_cell.angle_gamma   90.00
#
_symmetry.space_group_name_H-M   'P 1'
#
loop_
_entity.id
_entity.type
_entity.pdbx_description
1 polymer ?
#
loop_
_entity_poly.entity_id
_entity_poly.type
_entity_poly.pdbx_seq_one_letter_code
_entity_poly.pdbx_strand_id
1 'polypeptide(L)'
;VKTAPRNHTTAFNIMGEKYKFNEFRAAHNSGGRPIVARLHDKNHSWDNIGLNTLIPNTTVQSLLGYAYCCPDMVGGGMIGSVNSANDTDGELFIRWSQANALMPMMQISLAPWRVLSSENYEIVKKSICLHKEYGEHIYALAQNSAKTGEPIFRNMEYEFPNEGFEHVCDQFM
;
A
#
# COMPACT_ATOMS: atom_id res chain seq x y z
N VAL A 1 -16.82 -15.95 -21.80
CA VAL A 1 -17.84 -16.19 -20.77
C VAL A 1 -18.54 -14.88 -20.46
N LYS A 2 -19.87 -14.80 -20.68
CA LYS A 2 -20.66 -13.61 -20.32
C LYS A 2 -20.99 -13.67 -18.83
N THR A 3 -20.20 -12.98 -18.01
CA THR A 3 -20.47 -12.83 -16.57
C THR A 3 -20.15 -11.40 -16.13
N ALA A 4 -20.72 -10.97 -15.01
CA ALA A 4 -20.42 -9.65 -14.47
C ALA A 4 -18.95 -9.55 -14.05
N PRO A 5 -18.30 -8.39 -14.20
CA PRO A 5 -16.89 -8.19 -13.81
C PRO A 5 -16.58 -8.66 -12.38
N ARG A 6 -17.49 -8.42 -11.42
CA ARG A 6 -17.36 -8.87 -10.04
C ARG A 6 -17.20 -10.40 -9.90
N ASN A 7 -17.88 -11.17 -10.75
CA ASN A 7 -17.79 -12.64 -10.71
C ASN A 7 -16.43 -13.11 -11.24
N HIS A 8 -15.87 -12.42 -12.23
CA HIS A 8 -14.52 -12.69 -12.70
C HIS A 8 -13.48 -12.43 -11.60
N THR A 9 -13.55 -11.28 -10.95
CA THR A 9 -12.60 -10.96 -9.85
C THR A 9 -12.71 -11.98 -8.73
N THR A 10 -13.91 -12.35 -8.30
CA THR A 10 -14.12 -13.37 -7.28
C THR A 10 -13.54 -14.73 -7.69
N ALA A 11 -13.76 -15.17 -8.93
CA ALA A 11 -13.20 -16.43 -9.43
C ALA A 11 -11.66 -16.42 -9.46
N PHE A 12 -11.05 -15.30 -9.88
CA PHE A 12 -9.60 -15.14 -9.85
C PHE A 12 -9.05 -15.14 -8.43
N ASN A 13 -9.70 -14.45 -7.50
CA ASN A 13 -9.28 -14.45 -6.10
C ASN A 13 -9.33 -15.85 -5.50
N ILE A 14 -10.42 -16.61 -5.70
CA ILE A 14 -10.56 -18.01 -5.24
C ILE A 14 -9.46 -18.89 -5.85
N MET A 15 -9.13 -18.71 -7.11
CA MET A 15 -8.05 -19.43 -7.75
C MET A 15 -6.69 -19.08 -7.15
N GLY A 16 -6.48 -17.80 -6.84
CA GLY A 16 -5.23 -17.26 -6.30
C GLY A 16 -4.94 -17.69 -4.87
N GLU A 17 -5.94 -17.94 -4.05
CA GLU A 17 -5.79 -18.43 -2.67
C GLU A 17 -4.97 -19.72 -2.56
N LYS A 18 -4.91 -20.51 -3.65
CA LYS A 18 -4.11 -21.73 -3.72
C LYS A 18 -2.61 -21.48 -3.77
N TYR A 19 -2.20 -20.25 -4.08
CA TYR A 19 -0.80 -19.90 -4.19
C TYR A 19 -0.35 -19.14 -2.94
N LYS A 20 0.74 -19.60 -2.35
CA LYS A 20 1.31 -19.00 -1.13
C LYS A 20 1.70 -17.53 -1.30
N PHE A 21 2.16 -17.17 -2.50
CA PHE A 21 2.46 -15.79 -2.89
C PHE A 21 1.50 -15.39 -4.00
N ASN A 22 0.63 -14.44 -3.71
CA ASN A 22 -0.35 -13.94 -4.66
C ASN A 22 -0.53 -12.44 -4.46
N GLU A 23 -0.94 -11.74 -5.51
CA GLU A 23 -1.31 -10.34 -5.46
C GLU A 23 -2.40 -10.07 -6.49
N PHE A 24 -3.45 -9.38 -6.09
CA PHE A 24 -4.58 -9.03 -6.94
C PHE A 24 -4.86 -7.54 -6.86
N ARG A 25 -5.05 -6.91 -8.03
CA ARG A 25 -5.44 -5.51 -8.14
C ARG A 25 -6.95 -5.31 -8.13
N ALA A 26 -7.69 -6.33 -8.50
CA ALA A 26 -9.14 -6.33 -8.51
C ALA A 26 -9.65 -7.36 -7.51
N ALA A 27 -10.34 -6.89 -6.49
CA ALA A 27 -10.97 -7.72 -5.48
C ALA A 27 -12.35 -7.14 -5.17
N HIS A 28 -13.38 -8.01 -5.17
CA HIS A 28 -14.75 -7.62 -4.86
C HIS A 28 -15.30 -8.58 -3.81
N ASN A 29 -15.75 -8.03 -2.67
CA ASN A 29 -16.20 -8.82 -1.52
C ASN A 29 -15.23 -9.94 -1.13
N SER A 30 -13.93 -9.62 -1.15
CA SER A 30 -12.84 -10.56 -0.86
C SER A 30 -12.05 -10.19 0.41
N GLY A 31 -12.55 -9.26 1.19
CA GLY A 31 -12.02 -8.98 2.54
C GLY A 31 -12.04 -10.25 3.39
N GLY A 32 -11.01 -10.45 4.19
CA GLY A 32 -10.81 -11.66 4.99
C GLY A 32 -10.28 -12.88 4.23
N ARG A 33 -10.13 -12.82 2.90
CA ARG A 33 -9.48 -13.89 2.12
C ARG A 33 -7.96 -13.80 2.21
N PRO A 34 -7.22 -14.92 2.08
CA PRO A 34 -5.75 -14.94 2.12
C PRO A 34 -5.14 -14.46 0.80
N ILE A 35 -5.47 -13.25 0.42
CA ILE A 35 -4.97 -12.58 -0.79
C ILE A 35 -4.32 -11.25 -0.44
N VAL A 36 -3.25 -10.90 -1.15
CA VAL A 36 -2.73 -9.54 -1.15
C VAL A 36 -3.58 -8.70 -2.10
N ALA A 37 -4.22 -7.68 -1.56
CA ALA A 37 -4.99 -6.72 -2.35
C ALA A 37 -4.16 -5.45 -2.58
N ARG A 38 -3.73 -5.23 -3.83
CA ARG A 38 -2.95 -4.06 -4.22
C ARG A 38 -3.85 -2.97 -4.78
N LEU A 39 -3.64 -1.75 -4.33
CA LEU A 39 -4.30 -0.56 -4.88
C LEU A 39 -3.87 -0.29 -6.33
N HIS A 40 -4.62 0.58 -7.03
CA HIS A 40 -4.33 0.98 -8.40
C HIS A 40 -3.00 1.75 -8.50
N ASP A 41 -2.42 1.74 -9.69
CA ASP A 41 -1.20 2.49 -10.00
C ASP A 41 -1.41 3.99 -9.76
N LYS A 42 -0.51 4.58 -9.01
CA LYS A 42 -0.47 6.02 -8.74
C LYS A 42 0.57 6.70 -9.62
N ASN A 43 0.34 7.97 -9.93
CA ASN A 43 1.34 8.78 -10.60
C ASN A 43 2.50 9.14 -9.66
N HIS A 44 3.66 9.39 -10.23
CA HIS A 44 4.78 10.02 -9.53
C HIS A 44 4.49 11.52 -9.35
N SER A 45 3.59 11.84 -8.42
CA SER A 45 3.10 13.20 -8.17
C SER A 45 2.65 13.37 -6.72
N TRP A 46 2.57 14.63 -6.28
CA TRP A 46 2.13 15.01 -4.93
C TRP A 46 0.60 15.03 -4.77
N ASP A 47 -0.12 15.06 -5.86
CA ASP A 47 -1.56 15.34 -5.93
C ASP A 47 -2.46 14.13 -5.61
N ASN A 48 -3.76 14.29 -5.91
CA ASN A 48 -4.81 13.30 -5.64
C ASN A 48 -4.79 12.07 -6.57
N ILE A 49 -3.84 11.96 -7.47
CA ILE A 49 -3.57 10.75 -8.25
C ILE A 49 -2.19 10.15 -7.93
N GLY A 50 -1.49 10.73 -6.96
CA GLY A 50 -0.17 10.35 -6.47
C GLY A 50 -0.12 10.13 -4.96
N LEU A 51 0.91 10.68 -4.32
CA LEU A 51 1.24 10.45 -2.90
C LEU A 51 0.10 10.82 -1.94
N ASN A 52 -0.63 11.89 -2.22
CA ASN A 52 -1.69 12.40 -1.34
C ASN A 52 -2.81 11.36 -1.07
N THR A 53 -2.99 10.38 -1.95
CA THR A 53 -3.99 9.32 -1.76
C THR A 53 -3.46 8.03 -1.15
N LEU A 54 -2.17 7.97 -0.85
CA LEU A 54 -1.56 6.74 -0.35
C LEU A 54 -2.20 6.28 0.96
N ILE A 55 -2.21 7.14 1.97
CA ILE A 55 -2.77 6.85 3.30
C ILE A 55 -4.29 6.66 3.24
N PRO A 56 -5.11 7.58 2.69
CA PRO A 56 -6.55 7.41 2.66
C PRO A 56 -7.00 6.13 1.96
N ASN A 57 -6.43 5.81 0.81
CA ASN A 57 -6.82 4.62 0.06
C ASN A 57 -6.43 3.33 0.78
N THR A 58 -5.26 3.30 1.43
CA THR A 58 -4.82 2.15 2.22
C THR A 58 -5.70 1.96 3.46
N THR A 59 -6.08 3.05 4.12
CA THR A 59 -7.03 3.04 5.24
C THR A 59 -8.36 2.41 4.82
N VAL A 60 -8.95 2.90 3.74
CA VAL A 60 -10.23 2.35 3.23
C VAL A 60 -10.11 0.87 2.91
N GLN A 61 -9.02 0.45 2.25
CA GLN A 61 -8.78 -0.96 1.93
C GLN A 61 -8.70 -1.82 3.19
N SER A 62 -7.99 -1.36 4.21
CA SER A 62 -7.85 -2.07 5.49
C SER A 62 -9.18 -2.16 6.23
N LEU A 63 -9.96 -1.07 6.29
CA LEU A 63 -11.29 -1.03 6.91
C LEU A 63 -12.30 -1.95 6.20
N LEU A 64 -12.10 -2.23 4.90
CA LEU A 64 -12.90 -3.20 4.14
C LEU A 64 -12.50 -4.66 4.41
N GLY A 65 -11.59 -4.91 5.36
CA GLY A 65 -11.20 -6.24 5.81
C GLY A 65 -10.07 -6.90 5.02
N TYR A 66 -9.32 -6.15 4.21
CA TYR A 66 -8.14 -6.68 3.54
C TYR A 66 -6.92 -6.63 4.46
N ALA A 67 -6.65 -7.76 5.13
CA ALA A 67 -5.55 -7.89 6.08
C ALA A 67 -4.15 -7.75 5.43
N TYR A 68 -4.03 -8.06 4.14
CA TYR A 68 -2.78 -7.99 3.39
C TYR A 68 -2.89 -6.92 2.31
N CYS A 69 -3.00 -5.67 2.73
CA CYS A 69 -3.12 -4.55 1.80
C CYS A 69 -1.75 -4.06 1.30
N CYS A 70 -1.68 -3.79 0.00
CA CYS A 70 -0.51 -3.21 -0.66
C CYS A 70 -0.88 -1.81 -1.20
N PRO A 71 -0.23 -0.75 -0.72
CA PRO A 71 -0.63 0.63 -1.02
C PRO A 71 -0.26 1.13 -2.42
N ASP A 72 0.38 0.35 -3.22
CA ASP A 72 1.05 0.66 -4.49
C ASP A 72 2.56 0.90 -4.30
N MET A 73 3.29 0.95 -5.39
CA MET A 73 4.76 1.04 -5.40
C MET A 73 5.24 2.42 -4.98
N VAL A 74 6.30 2.44 -4.16
CA VAL A 74 7.06 3.66 -3.84
C VAL A 74 7.56 4.29 -5.14
N GLY A 75 7.28 5.57 -5.33
CA GLY A 75 7.59 6.29 -6.55
C GLY A 75 6.48 6.25 -7.61
N GLY A 76 5.35 5.55 -7.32
CA GLY A 76 4.21 5.43 -8.23
C GLY A 76 4.35 4.29 -9.24
N GLY A 77 3.24 3.62 -9.53
CA GLY A 77 3.17 2.47 -10.45
C GLY A 77 2.70 2.82 -11.86
N MET A 78 2.24 4.03 -12.09
CA MET A 78 1.68 4.43 -13.39
C MET A 78 2.77 4.51 -14.46
N ILE A 79 2.64 3.68 -15.48
CA ILE A 79 3.55 3.67 -16.62
C ILE A 79 3.52 5.05 -17.31
N GLY A 80 4.69 5.62 -17.52
CA GLY A 80 4.85 6.92 -18.15
C GLY A 80 4.79 8.12 -17.21
N SER A 81 4.47 7.95 -15.93
CA SER A 81 4.54 9.04 -14.97
C SER A 81 5.96 9.37 -14.51
N VAL A 82 6.85 8.40 -14.54
CA VAL A 82 8.30 8.54 -14.35
C VAL A 82 9.02 7.47 -15.18
N ASN A 83 9.95 7.86 -16.03
CA ASN A 83 10.61 6.96 -16.97
C ASN A 83 12.14 6.92 -16.80
N SER A 84 12.69 7.92 -16.12
CA SER A 84 14.14 8.08 -15.97
C SER A 84 14.50 8.83 -14.70
N ALA A 85 15.80 8.89 -14.39
CA ALA A 85 16.32 9.70 -13.29
C ALA A 85 15.97 11.20 -13.45
N ASN A 86 15.91 11.70 -14.68
CA ASN A 86 15.61 13.11 -14.94
C ASN A 86 14.14 13.48 -14.64
N ASP A 87 13.24 12.49 -14.66
CA ASP A 87 11.81 12.68 -14.39
C ASP A 87 11.49 12.40 -12.91
N THR A 88 12.48 11.95 -12.12
CA THR A 88 12.27 11.55 -10.74
C THR A 88 12.38 12.76 -9.79
N ASP A 89 11.29 13.10 -9.13
CA ASP A 89 11.30 13.99 -7.97
C ASP A 89 11.86 13.23 -6.75
N GLY A 90 13.10 13.57 -6.37
CA GLY A 90 13.80 12.90 -5.28
C GLY A 90 13.16 13.10 -3.91
N GLU A 91 12.59 14.28 -3.64
CA GLU A 91 11.88 14.57 -2.40
C GLU A 91 10.57 13.75 -2.32
N LEU A 92 9.81 13.72 -3.38
CA LEU A 92 8.60 12.89 -3.50
C LEU A 92 8.92 11.41 -3.22
N PHE A 93 9.98 10.89 -3.84
CA PHE A 93 10.38 9.49 -3.66
C PHE A 93 10.75 9.20 -2.19
N ILE A 94 11.48 10.12 -1.55
CA ILE A 94 11.82 10.04 -0.13
C ILE A 94 10.56 10.01 0.73
N ARG A 95 9.66 10.99 0.57
CA ARG A 95 8.42 11.07 1.38
C ARG A 95 7.53 9.84 1.18
N TRP A 96 7.46 9.35 -0.04
CA TRP A 96 6.73 8.12 -0.33
C TRP A 96 7.34 6.91 0.40
N SER A 97 8.67 6.77 0.37
CA SER A 97 9.34 5.69 1.07
C SER A 97 9.17 5.76 2.59
N GLN A 98 9.19 6.96 3.15
CA GLN A 98 8.96 7.21 4.58
C GLN A 98 7.52 6.86 4.98
N ALA A 99 6.52 7.34 4.23
CA ALA A 99 5.11 7.01 4.47
C ALA A 99 4.84 5.50 4.37
N ASN A 100 5.53 4.83 3.45
CA ASN A 100 5.34 3.39 3.20
C ASN A 100 6.09 2.49 4.19
N ALA A 101 7.07 3.02 4.93
CA ALA A 101 7.98 2.23 5.75
C ALA A 101 7.29 1.36 6.81
N LEU A 102 6.17 1.81 7.38
CA LEU A 102 5.39 1.07 8.37
C LEU A 102 4.03 0.57 7.83
N MET A 103 3.79 0.71 6.53
CA MET A 103 2.60 0.13 5.90
C MET A 103 2.71 -1.39 5.76
N PRO A 104 1.59 -2.11 5.57
CA PRO A 104 1.59 -3.57 5.54
C PRO A 104 2.52 -4.19 4.50
N MET A 105 2.69 -3.54 3.36
CA MET A 105 3.58 -4.01 2.29
C MET A 105 4.33 -2.85 1.64
N MET A 106 5.57 -3.08 1.25
CA MET A 106 6.41 -2.12 0.54
C MET A 106 6.87 -2.72 -0.80
N GLN A 107 6.50 -2.07 -1.89
CA GLN A 107 7.01 -2.35 -3.23
C GLN A 107 7.69 -1.09 -3.79
N ILE A 108 8.58 -1.22 -4.74
CA ILE A 108 9.34 -0.10 -5.30
C ILE A 108 9.25 -0.15 -6.83
N SER A 109 8.85 0.97 -7.46
CA SER A 109 8.64 1.05 -8.91
C SER A 109 9.95 1.10 -9.69
N LEU A 110 10.90 1.92 -9.25
CA LEU A 110 12.20 2.10 -9.86
C LEU A 110 13.30 1.81 -8.85
N ALA A 111 14.39 1.21 -9.31
CA ALA A 111 15.56 0.95 -8.49
C ALA A 111 16.14 2.29 -7.96
N PRO A 112 16.05 2.59 -6.65
CA PRO A 112 16.41 3.90 -6.12
C PRO A 112 17.84 4.33 -6.45
N TRP A 113 18.77 3.38 -6.45
CA TRP A 113 20.18 3.61 -6.79
C TRP A 113 20.44 3.99 -8.26
N ARG A 114 19.42 3.87 -9.13
CA ARG A 114 19.50 4.25 -10.55
C ARG A 114 18.94 5.63 -10.82
N VAL A 115 18.00 6.10 -9.98
CA VAL A 115 17.21 7.29 -10.27
C VAL A 115 17.39 8.41 -9.24
N LEU A 116 18.00 8.13 -8.10
CA LEU A 116 18.25 9.12 -7.04
C LEU A 116 19.72 9.47 -6.92
N SER A 117 20.00 10.64 -6.37
CA SER A 117 21.34 10.97 -5.88
C SER A 117 21.78 10.00 -4.78
N SER A 118 23.08 9.87 -4.55
CA SER A 118 23.61 9.01 -3.47
C SER A 118 23.07 9.42 -2.09
N GLU A 119 22.89 10.70 -1.85
CA GLU A 119 22.34 11.22 -0.61
C GLU A 119 20.87 10.81 -0.42
N ASN A 120 20.02 11.02 -1.43
CA ASN A 120 18.61 10.66 -1.41
C ASN A 120 18.44 9.14 -1.31
N TYR A 121 19.29 8.37 -1.98
CA TYR A 121 19.28 6.92 -1.89
C TYR A 121 19.54 6.43 -0.46
N GLU A 122 20.49 6.99 0.27
CA GLU A 122 20.76 6.59 1.66
C GLU A 122 19.57 6.91 2.59
N ILE A 123 18.78 7.95 2.31
CA ILE A 123 17.53 8.22 3.06
C ILE A 123 16.48 7.16 2.77
N VAL A 124 16.24 6.84 1.50
CA VAL A 124 15.29 5.79 1.09
C VAL A 124 15.68 4.42 1.65
N LYS A 125 16.96 4.10 1.65
CA LYS A 125 17.50 2.87 2.24
C LYS A 125 17.18 2.74 3.73
N LYS A 126 17.20 3.83 4.50
CA LYS A 126 16.78 3.82 5.92
C LYS A 126 15.31 3.42 6.05
N SER A 127 14.42 3.93 5.19
CA SER A 127 12.99 3.55 5.18
C SER A 127 12.80 2.08 4.86
N ILE A 128 13.56 1.54 3.89
CA ILE A 128 13.54 0.10 3.56
C ILE A 128 14.04 -0.75 4.73
N CYS A 129 15.11 -0.31 5.40
CA CYS A 129 15.64 -1.01 6.58
C CYS A 129 14.64 -0.99 7.72
N LEU A 130 13.94 0.13 7.95
CA LEU A 130 12.88 0.23 8.94
C LEU A 130 11.73 -0.74 8.66
N HIS A 131 11.26 -0.79 7.40
CA HIS A 131 10.23 -1.75 7.00
C HIS A 131 10.64 -3.20 7.28
N LYS A 132 11.90 -3.54 6.96
CA LYS A 132 12.45 -4.87 7.26
C LYS A 132 12.51 -5.16 8.76
N GLU A 133 12.93 -4.18 9.57
CA GLU A 133 13.01 -4.29 11.03
C GLU A 133 11.66 -4.60 11.66
N TYR A 134 10.60 -3.93 11.19
CA TYR A 134 9.24 -4.12 11.69
C TYR A 134 8.46 -5.24 10.96
N GLY A 135 9.06 -5.94 10.01
CA GLY A 135 8.40 -6.94 9.18
C GLY A 135 7.69 -8.04 9.95
N GLU A 136 8.31 -8.59 10.99
CA GLU A 136 7.69 -9.62 11.85
C GLU A 136 6.51 -9.06 12.65
N HIS A 137 6.60 -7.83 13.14
CA HIS A 137 5.50 -7.15 13.83
C HIS A 137 4.32 -6.92 12.89
N ILE A 138 4.58 -6.35 11.71
CA ILE A 138 3.56 -6.11 10.67
C ILE A 138 2.89 -7.44 10.27
N TYR A 139 3.67 -8.50 10.10
CA TYR A 139 3.14 -9.82 9.78
C TYR A 139 2.25 -10.38 10.88
N ALA A 140 2.62 -10.23 12.14
CA ALA A 140 1.79 -10.63 13.28
C ALA A 140 0.47 -9.87 13.34
N LEU A 141 0.48 -8.55 13.06
CA LEU A 141 -0.73 -7.74 12.95
C LEU A 141 -1.62 -8.22 11.81
N ALA A 142 -1.05 -8.53 10.64
CA ALA A 142 -1.80 -9.05 9.50
C ALA A 142 -2.44 -10.41 9.79
N GLN A 143 -1.73 -11.30 10.50
CA GLN A 143 -2.29 -12.58 10.94
C GLN A 143 -3.43 -12.41 11.95
N ASN A 144 -3.31 -11.44 12.85
CA ASN A 144 -4.38 -11.11 13.80
C ASN A 144 -5.60 -10.55 13.05
N SER A 145 -5.38 -9.59 12.15
CA SER A 145 -6.43 -9.00 11.31
C SER A 145 -7.19 -10.07 10.50
N ALA A 146 -6.48 -11.03 9.91
CA ALA A 146 -7.10 -12.12 9.17
C ALA A 146 -7.99 -13.03 10.04
N LYS A 147 -7.76 -13.10 11.35
CA LYS A 147 -8.56 -13.91 12.30
C LYS A 147 -9.72 -13.13 12.90
N THR A 148 -9.50 -11.86 13.22
CA THR A 148 -10.44 -11.04 14.00
C THR A 148 -11.27 -10.11 13.15
N GLY A 149 -10.82 -9.77 11.94
CA GLY A 149 -11.38 -8.71 11.11
C GLY A 149 -10.91 -7.31 11.51
N GLU A 150 -10.09 -7.19 12.57
CA GLU A 150 -9.57 -5.91 13.02
C GLU A 150 -8.63 -5.32 11.96
N PRO A 151 -8.83 -4.08 11.50
CA PRO A 151 -7.98 -3.50 10.47
C PRO A 151 -6.56 -3.30 10.97
N ILE A 152 -5.58 -3.67 10.15
CA ILE A 152 -4.16 -3.50 10.46
C ILE A 152 -3.69 -2.05 10.28
N PHE A 153 -4.30 -1.35 9.34
CA PHE A 153 -4.01 0.03 9.00
C PHE A 153 -5.24 0.88 9.29
N ARG A 154 -5.15 1.75 10.29
CA ARG A 154 -6.31 2.45 10.85
C ARG A 154 -6.12 3.96 10.80
N ASN A 155 -7.19 4.69 10.57
CA ASN A 155 -7.17 6.15 10.72
C ASN A 155 -7.29 6.56 12.19
N MET A 156 -6.99 7.82 12.46
CA MET A 156 -7.03 8.37 13.81
C MET A 156 -8.43 8.29 14.43
N GLU A 157 -9.50 8.55 13.65
CA GLU A 157 -10.89 8.49 14.14
C GLU A 157 -11.30 7.06 14.55
N TYR A 158 -10.75 6.02 13.92
CA TYR A 158 -11.00 4.64 14.33
C TYR A 158 -10.44 4.33 15.73
N GLU A 159 -9.24 4.82 16.03
CA GLU A 159 -8.56 4.62 17.31
C GLU A 159 -9.10 5.56 18.41
N PHE A 160 -9.46 6.78 18.06
CA PHE A 160 -9.86 7.84 18.96
C PHE A 160 -11.20 8.45 18.52
N PRO A 161 -12.29 7.66 18.60
CA PRO A 161 -13.59 8.08 18.07
C PRO A 161 -14.16 9.27 18.85
N ASN A 162 -14.71 10.25 18.13
CA ASN A 162 -15.28 11.49 18.66
C ASN A 162 -14.28 12.43 19.37
N GLU A 163 -12.99 12.32 19.07
CA GLU A 163 -11.95 13.21 19.61
C GLU A 163 -11.54 14.30 18.61
N GLY A 164 -12.25 14.45 17.49
CA GLY A 164 -12.02 15.50 16.49
C GLY A 164 -11.03 15.13 15.40
N PHE A 165 -10.80 13.84 15.18
CA PHE A 165 -9.85 13.32 14.18
C PHE A 165 -10.50 12.91 12.85
N GLU A 166 -11.78 13.17 12.67
CA GLU A 166 -12.56 12.77 11.49
C GLU A 166 -12.05 13.32 10.16
N HIS A 167 -11.23 14.39 10.20
CA HIS A 167 -10.65 15.01 9.01
C HIS A 167 -9.16 14.69 8.82
N VAL A 168 -8.55 13.92 9.73
CA VAL A 168 -7.13 13.56 9.63
C VAL A 168 -6.96 12.42 8.63
N CYS A 169 -6.32 12.72 7.51
CA CYS A 169 -6.12 11.76 6.40
C CYS A 169 -4.65 11.57 6.00
N ASP A 170 -3.72 12.18 6.71
CA ASP A 170 -2.28 12.13 6.50
C ASP A 170 -1.52 11.38 7.60
N GLN A 171 -2.25 10.76 8.52
CA GLN A 171 -1.74 9.89 9.58
C GLN A 171 -2.48 8.55 9.62
N PHE A 172 -1.80 7.55 10.19
CA PHE A 172 -2.36 6.22 10.47
C PHE A 172 -1.79 5.63 11.75
N MET A 173 -2.51 4.64 12.27
CA MET A 173 -2.18 3.85 13.46
C MET A 173 -2.03 2.37 13.10
#